data_287f8c79a07cac9188258af5b754db90
#
_entry.id   287f8c79a07cac9188258af5b754db90
#
_cell.length_a   1.000
_cell.length_b   1.000
_cell.length_c   1.000
_cell.angle_alpha   90.00
_cell.angle_beta   90.00
_cell.angle_gamma   90.00
#
_symmetry.space_group_name_H-M   'P 1'
#
loop_
_entity.id
_entity.type
_entity.pdbx_description
1 polymer ?
#
loop_
_entity_poly.entity_id
_entity_poly.type
_entity_poly.pdbx_seq_one_letter_code
_entity_poly.pdbx_strand_id
1 'polypeptide(L)'
;ASGYNVGFDGYTVLYEESRDVEEEKGKDLPKLEAGMALKVRELKGNQHFTQPPARFTEASLIKTLEENGIGRPSTYAATITTITSREYVTREGKSFKPTELGEVITKLMKERFPEIVNVKFTAEVEKELDEVQSGQADWVETLHDFYDDFDKTLKKAKKEMDGVKIQLEEDKTD
;
A
#
# COMPACT_ATOMS: atom_id res chain seq x y z
N ALA A 1 -2.76 29.53 -7.82
CA ALA A 1 -1.32 29.20 -7.85
C ALA A 1 -0.96 28.56 -6.53
N SER A 2 -0.26 27.46 -6.55
CA SER A 2 0.27 26.78 -5.37
C SER A 2 1.79 26.69 -5.50
N GLY A 3 2.48 26.81 -4.38
CA GLY A 3 3.92 26.71 -4.29
C GLY A 3 4.34 26.80 -2.83
N TYR A 4 5.61 26.63 -2.56
CA TYR A 4 6.15 26.77 -1.22
C TYR A 4 7.27 27.81 -1.23
N ASN A 5 7.50 28.40 -0.10
CA ASN A 5 8.62 29.32 0.11
C ASN A 5 9.36 28.86 1.38
N VAL A 6 10.64 28.58 1.23
CA VAL A 6 11.49 28.17 2.36
C VAL A 6 11.79 29.40 3.19
N GLY A 7 11.26 29.45 4.40
CA GLY A 7 11.51 30.57 5.34
C GLY A 7 12.85 30.45 6.09
N PHE A 8 13.35 29.24 6.25
CA PHE A 8 14.64 28.94 6.89
C PHE A 8 15.13 27.57 6.40
N ASP A 9 16.33 27.55 5.84
CA ASP A 9 16.87 26.35 5.18
C ASP A 9 17.12 25.16 6.13
N GLY A 10 17.44 25.42 7.40
CA GLY A 10 17.64 24.38 8.40
C GLY A 10 18.54 23.24 7.92
N TYR A 11 18.07 22.01 8.11
CA TYR A 11 18.78 20.80 7.68
C TYR A 11 18.77 20.60 6.14
N THR A 12 17.89 21.28 5.40
CA THR A 12 17.82 21.16 3.94
C THR A 12 19.06 21.70 3.22
N VAL A 13 19.91 22.46 3.91
CA VAL A 13 21.25 22.84 3.42
C VAL A 13 22.14 21.62 3.19
N LEU A 14 21.93 20.55 3.96
CA LEU A 14 22.75 19.33 3.92
C LEU A 14 22.02 18.13 3.30
N TYR A 15 20.69 18.17 3.28
CA TYR A 15 19.83 17.07 2.86
C TYR A 15 18.71 17.56 1.94
N GLU A 16 18.71 17.10 0.68
CA GLU A 16 17.51 17.07 -0.12
C GLU A 16 16.80 15.73 0.10
N GLU A 17 15.60 15.75 0.65
CA GLU A 17 14.77 14.56 0.80
C GLU A 17 14.31 14.11 -0.59
N SER A 18 14.74 12.92 -1.02
CA SER A 18 14.27 12.34 -2.29
C SER A 18 12.82 11.91 -2.12
N ARG A 19 11.91 12.61 -2.76
CA ARG A 19 10.49 12.23 -2.82
C ARG A 19 10.28 11.23 -3.94
N ASP A 20 9.70 10.06 -3.61
CA ASP A 20 9.40 8.99 -4.57
C ASP A 20 8.23 9.34 -5.51
N VAL A 21 7.51 10.42 -5.23
CA VAL A 21 6.47 10.97 -6.09
C VAL A 21 7.04 12.20 -6.76
N GLU A 22 7.02 12.23 -8.10
CA GLU A 22 7.21 13.46 -8.87
C GLU A 22 6.02 14.41 -8.60
N GLU A 23 5.92 14.92 -7.39
CA GLU A 23 5.21 16.17 -7.19
C GLU A 23 6.00 17.21 -7.99
N GLU A 24 5.32 17.83 -8.96
CA GLU A 24 5.88 18.96 -9.71
C GLU A 24 6.65 19.84 -8.73
N LYS A 25 7.98 19.98 -8.94
CA LYS A 25 8.82 20.87 -8.13
C LYS A 25 8.10 22.21 -8.08
N GLY A 26 7.42 22.45 -6.96
CA GLY A 26 6.68 23.70 -6.80
C GLY A 26 7.66 24.83 -7.05
N LYS A 27 7.40 25.62 -8.08
CA LYS A 27 8.26 26.76 -8.40
C LYS A 27 8.28 27.67 -7.19
N ASP A 28 9.47 28.10 -6.79
CA ASP A 28 9.61 29.12 -5.77
C ASP A 28 8.69 30.30 -6.10
N LEU A 29 7.77 30.58 -5.22
CA LEU A 29 6.87 31.71 -5.40
C LEU A 29 7.61 33.00 -5.03
N PRO A 30 7.49 34.07 -5.82
CA PRO A 30 8.02 35.38 -5.41
C PRO A 30 7.31 35.83 -4.13
N LYS A 31 7.96 36.66 -3.34
CA LYS A 31 7.32 37.28 -2.15
C LYS A 31 6.12 38.12 -2.60
N LEU A 32 4.93 37.66 -2.23
CA LEU A 32 3.66 38.32 -2.53
C LEU A 32 3.03 38.76 -1.22
N GLU A 33 2.44 39.96 -1.23
CA GLU A 33 1.72 40.52 -0.08
C GLU A 33 0.23 40.66 -0.43
N ALA A 34 -0.62 40.56 0.59
CA ALA A 34 -2.05 40.73 0.42
C ALA A 34 -2.37 42.15 -0.07
N GLY A 35 -3.19 42.25 -1.14
CA GLY A 35 -3.52 43.53 -1.78
C GLY A 35 -2.56 43.99 -2.90
N MET A 36 -1.51 43.22 -3.18
CA MET A 36 -0.60 43.55 -4.29
C MET A 36 -1.30 43.46 -5.64
N ALA A 37 -1.18 44.50 -6.47
CA ALA A 37 -1.75 44.51 -7.80
C ALA A 37 -0.92 43.61 -8.74
N LEU A 38 -1.55 42.61 -9.33
CA LEU A 38 -0.92 41.71 -10.31
C LEU A 38 -1.43 42.01 -11.71
N LYS A 39 -0.51 42.00 -12.68
CA LYS A 39 -0.84 42.15 -14.10
C LYS A 39 -0.93 40.78 -14.77
N VAL A 40 -2.10 40.43 -15.29
CA VAL A 40 -2.26 39.21 -16.10
C VAL A 40 -1.47 39.42 -17.41
N ARG A 41 -0.52 38.52 -17.68
CA ARG A 41 0.25 38.52 -18.93
C ARG A 41 -0.41 37.67 -20.00
N GLU A 42 -0.94 36.54 -19.62
CA GLU A 42 -1.51 35.56 -20.52
C GLU A 42 -2.54 34.70 -19.79
N LEU A 43 -3.63 34.35 -20.48
CA LEU A 43 -4.62 33.37 -20.03
C LEU A 43 -4.62 32.21 -21.02
N LYS A 44 -4.22 31.02 -20.55
CA LYS A 44 -4.21 29.78 -21.34
C LYS A 44 -5.22 28.80 -20.78
N GLY A 45 -6.11 28.28 -21.63
CA GLY A 45 -6.95 27.13 -21.31
C GLY A 45 -6.18 25.86 -21.62
N ASN A 46 -5.79 25.10 -20.56
CA ASN A 46 -5.15 23.80 -20.71
C ASN A 46 -6.14 22.71 -20.33
N GLN A 47 -6.23 21.66 -21.15
CA GLN A 47 -6.99 20.48 -20.82
C GLN A 47 -6.08 19.51 -20.07
N HIS A 48 -6.53 19.04 -18.89
CA HIS A 48 -5.85 18.06 -18.08
C HIS A 48 -6.80 16.90 -17.81
N PHE A 49 -6.23 15.70 -17.72
CA PHE A 49 -6.96 14.49 -17.32
C PHE A 49 -6.39 14.01 -16.01
N THR A 50 -7.28 13.54 -15.13
CA THR A 50 -6.85 12.87 -13.89
C THR A 50 -6.10 11.60 -14.24
N GLN A 51 -5.00 11.37 -13.52
CA GLN A 51 -4.22 10.14 -13.63
C GLN A 51 -4.64 9.15 -12.53
N PRO A 52 -4.57 7.84 -12.79
CA PRO A 52 -4.77 6.86 -11.74
C PRO A 52 -3.68 6.99 -10.66
N PRO A 53 -3.94 6.48 -9.43
CA PRO A 53 -2.90 6.44 -8.40
C PRO A 53 -1.64 5.74 -8.91
N ALA A 54 -0.48 6.24 -8.51
CA ALA A 54 0.79 5.60 -8.84
C ALA A 54 0.88 4.19 -8.24
N ARG A 55 1.59 3.29 -8.91
CA ARG A 55 1.89 1.97 -8.36
C ARG A 55 2.80 2.11 -7.14
N PHE A 56 2.67 1.17 -6.21
CA PHE A 56 3.51 1.15 -5.02
C PHE A 56 4.98 0.90 -5.37
N THR A 57 5.85 1.70 -4.80
CA THR A 57 7.26 1.38 -4.61
C THR A 57 7.41 0.61 -3.30
N GLU A 58 8.60 0.05 -3.05
CA GLU A 58 8.90 -0.60 -1.77
C GLU A 58 8.67 0.36 -0.59
N ALA A 59 9.19 1.58 -0.69
CA ALA A 59 9.05 2.60 0.35
C ALA A 59 7.59 3.02 0.57
N SER A 60 6.83 3.28 -0.51
CA SER A 60 5.43 3.68 -0.39
C SER A 60 4.53 2.54 0.10
N LEU A 61 4.86 1.28 -0.22
CA LEU A 61 4.14 0.12 0.31
C LEU A 61 4.37 -0.02 1.81
N ILE A 62 5.63 0.05 2.26
CA ILE A 62 5.95 0.00 3.70
C ILE A 62 5.25 1.12 4.45
N LYS A 63 5.31 2.35 3.94
CA LYS A 63 4.61 3.49 4.54
C LYS A 63 3.11 3.24 4.68
N THR A 64 2.47 2.70 3.64
CA THR A 64 1.04 2.39 3.68
C THR A 64 0.72 1.26 4.66
N LEU A 65 1.56 0.23 4.78
CA LEU A 65 1.41 -0.81 5.78
C LEU A 65 1.51 -0.23 7.20
N GLU A 66 2.50 0.62 7.45
CA GLU A 66 2.70 1.29 8.73
C GLU A 66 1.52 2.20 9.10
N GLU A 67 1.05 3.04 8.17
CA GLU A 67 -0.09 3.92 8.37
C GLU A 67 -1.39 3.17 8.69
N ASN A 68 -1.52 1.93 8.21
CA ASN A 68 -2.66 1.06 8.50
C ASN A 68 -2.44 0.12 9.69
N GLY A 69 -1.30 0.19 10.36
CA GLY A 69 -1.00 -0.66 11.52
C GLY A 69 -0.74 -2.13 11.16
N ILE A 70 -0.36 -2.42 9.91
CA ILE A 70 -0.11 -3.77 9.39
C ILE A 70 1.39 -4.06 9.39
N GLY A 71 1.77 -5.15 10.07
CA GLY A 71 3.17 -5.55 10.19
C GLY A 71 3.97 -4.69 11.16
N ARG A 72 5.24 -5.00 11.27
CA ARG A 72 6.21 -4.35 12.16
C ARG A 72 7.52 -4.17 11.39
N PRO A 73 8.44 -3.32 11.85
CA PRO A 73 9.74 -3.13 11.17
C PRO A 73 10.47 -4.44 10.85
N SER A 74 10.35 -5.44 11.71
CA SER A 74 10.96 -6.76 11.52
C SER A 74 10.30 -7.62 10.42
N THR A 75 9.07 -7.33 10.03
CA THR A 75 8.29 -8.15 9.08
C THR A 75 8.13 -7.52 7.70
N TYR A 76 8.33 -6.22 7.54
CA TYR A 76 8.13 -5.54 6.24
C TYR A 76 8.98 -6.13 5.13
N ALA A 77 10.29 -6.30 5.37
CA ALA A 77 11.20 -6.84 4.38
C ALA A 77 10.85 -8.30 4.01
N ALA A 78 10.48 -9.11 5.00
CA ALA A 78 10.06 -10.50 4.79
C ALA A 78 8.77 -10.58 3.95
N THR A 79 7.81 -9.69 4.19
CA THR A 79 6.56 -9.60 3.42
C THR A 79 6.84 -9.27 1.96
N ILE A 80 7.67 -8.25 1.70
CA ILE A 80 8.05 -7.85 0.33
C ILE A 80 8.79 -8.99 -0.38
N THR A 81 9.73 -9.64 0.32
CA THR A 81 10.45 -10.79 -0.23
C THR A 81 9.47 -11.93 -0.57
N THR A 82 8.49 -12.20 0.28
CA THR A 82 7.50 -13.26 0.06
C THR A 82 6.65 -12.99 -1.18
N ILE A 83 6.09 -11.81 -1.33
CA ILE A 83 5.24 -11.51 -2.50
C ILE A 83 6.02 -11.50 -3.81
N THR A 84 7.30 -11.13 -3.76
CA THR A 84 8.18 -11.12 -4.94
C THR A 84 8.67 -12.53 -5.28
N SER A 85 9.12 -13.32 -4.28
CA SER A 85 9.62 -14.69 -4.49
C SER A 85 8.54 -15.68 -4.91
N ARG A 86 7.29 -15.40 -4.56
CA ARG A 86 6.12 -16.17 -5.02
C ARG A 86 5.55 -15.67 -6.35
N GLU A 87 6.22 -14.72 -6.96
CA GLU A 87 5.83 -14.15 -8.26
C GLU A 87 4.40 -13.53 -8.27
N TYR A 88 3.90 -13.09 -7.10
CA TYR A 88 2.62 -12.38 -7.05
C TYR A 88 2.75 -10.95 -7.58
N VAL A 89 3.94 -10.39 -7.49
CA VAL A 89 4.32 -9.10 -8.06
C VAL A 89 5.68 -9.19 -8.73
N THR A 90 5.86 -8.40 -9.80
CA THR A 90 7.15 -8.15 -10.44
C THR A 90 7.59 -6.71 -10.19
N ARG A 91 8.89 -6.46 -10.34
CA ARG A 91 9.44 -5.10 -10.26
C ARG A 91 9.54 -4.51 -11.66
N GLU A 92 8.86 -3.39 -11.88
CA GLU A 92 9.05 -2.51 -13.04
C GLU A 92 9.77 -1.24 -12.60
N GLY A 93 11.08 -1.16 -12.83
CA GLY A 93 11.90 -0.08 -12.29
C GLY A 93 11.88 -0.07 -10.76
N LYS A 94 11.32 0.98 -10.16
CA LYS A 94 11.18 1.10 -8.70
C LYS A 94 9.80 0.63 -8.19
N SER A 95 8.85 0.36 -9.08
CA SER A 95 7.46 0.08 -8.73
C SER A 95 7.14 -1.42 -8.79
N PHE A 96 6.18 -1.85 -8.00
CA PHE A 96 5.60 -3.18 -8.07
C PHE A 96 4.45 -3.22 -9.07
N LYS A 97 4.43 -4.26 -9.88
CA LYS A 97 3.32 -4.59 -10.79
C LYS A 97 2.76 -5.96 -10.41
N PRO A 98 1.45 -6.08 -10.17
CA PRO A 98 0.83 -7.38 -9.98
C PRO A 98 1.05 -8.27 -11.22
N THR A 99 1.27 -9.55 -10.98
CA THR A 99 1.25 -10.57 -12.03
C THR A 99 -0.17 -11.10 -12.17
N GLU A 100 -0.46 -11.80 -13.26
CA GLU A 100 -1.71 -12.52 -13.45
C GLU A 100 -1.95 -13.53 -12.32
N LEU A 101 -0.91 -14.27 -11.94
CA LEU A 101 -0.95 -15.17 -10.78
C LEU A 101 -1.35 -14.42 -9.50
N GLY A 102 -0.74 -13.26 -9.24
CA GLY A 102 -1.05 -12.44 -8.07
C GLY A 102 -2.50 -11.96 -8.05
N GLU A 103 -3.03 -11.55 -9.21
CA GLU A 103 -4.42 -11.11 -9.34
C GLU A 103 -5.40 -12.26 -9.09
N VAL A 104 -5.17 -13.42 -9.72
CA VAL A 104 -6.00 -14.62 -9.55
C VAL A 104 -6.01 -15.10 -8.10
N ILE A 105 -4.83 -15.20 -7.47
CA ILE A 105 -4.72 -15.61 -6.06
C ILE A 105 -5.40 -14.61 -5.14
N THR A 106 -5.20 -13.31 -5.36
CA THR A 106 -5.85 -12.27 -4.54
C THR A 106 -7.36 -12.31 -4.66
N LYS A 107 -7.88 -12.50 -5.88
CA LYS A 107 -9.31 -12.63 -6.13
C LYS A 107 -9.89 -13.85 -5.40
N LEU A 108 -9.25 -15.01 -5.56
CA LEU A 108 -9.65 -16.25 -4.90
C LEU A 108 -9.66 -16.09 -3.38
N MET A 109 -8.60 -15.53 -2.80
CA MET A 109 -8.50 -15.33 -1.36
C MET A 109 -9.57 -14.37 -0.83
N LYS A 110 -9.85 -13.27 -1.54
CA LYS A 110 -10.92 -12.34 -1.17
C LYS A 110 -12.31 -12.98 -1.24
N GLU A 111 -12.55 -13.85 -2.21
CA GLU A 111 -13.82 -14.55 -2.36
C GLU A 111 -14.03 -15.63 -1.26
N ARG A 112 -12.98 -16.34 -0.87
CA ARG A 112 -13.05 -17.46 0.08
C ARG A 112 -12.83 -17.05 1.52
N PHE A 113 -12.03 -16.03 1.75
CA PHE A 113 -11.64 -15.55 3.08
C PHE A 113 -11.79 -14.02 3.19
N PRO A 114 -13.00 -13.47 2.92
CA PRO A 114 -13.22 -12.01 2.85
C PRO A 114 -12.92 -11.29 4.17
N GLU A 115 -13.08 -11.97 5.30
CA GLU A 115 -12.82 -11.41 6.62
C GLU A 115 -11.32 -11.35 6.92
N ILE A 116 -10.58 -12.38 6.56
CA ILE A 116 -9.13 -12.48 6.81
C ILE A 116 -8.35 -11.60 5.83
N VAL A 117 -8.74 -11.59 4.55
CA VAL A 117 -8.11 -10.75 3.51
C VAL A 117 -8.68 -9.32 3.59
N ASN A 118 -8.48 -8.70 4.73
CA ASN A 118 -9.01 -7.38 5.06
C ASN A 118 -7.95 -6.59 5.85
N VAL A 119 -7.73 -5.35 5.42
CA VAL A 119 -6.76 -4.43 6.05
C VAL A 119 -7.05 -4.21 7.53
N LYS A 120 -8.34 -3.99 7.88
CA LYS A 120 -8.74 -3.75 9.27
C LYS A 120 -8.54 -4.98 10.14
N PHE A 121 -8.93 -6.15 9.65
CA PHE A 121 -8.74 -7.41 10.35
C PHE A 121 -7.25 -7.65 10.66
N THR A 122 -6.37 -7.46 9.66
CA THR A 122 -4.92 -7.64 9.88
C THR A 122 -4.38 -6.66 10.91
N ALA A 123 -4.82 -5.41 10.89
CA ALA A 123 -4.44 -4.41 11.89
C ALA A 123 -4.95 -4.76 13.30
N GLU A 124 -6.16 -5.31 13.41
CA GLU A 124 -6.73 -5.78 14.68
C GLU A 124 -5.93 -6.94 15.26
N VAL A 125 -5.59 -7.93 14.45
CA VAL A 125 -4.72 -9.06 14.89
C VAL A 125 -3.35 -8.57 15.37
N GLU A 126 -2.74 -7.60 14.67
CA GLU A 126 -1.47 -7.01 15.12
C GLU A 126 -1.61 -6.33 16.49
N LYS A 127 -2.74 -5.64 16.72
CA LYS A 127 -3.04 -5.01 18.01
C LYS A 127 -3.27 -6.05 19.11
N GLU A 128 -4.02 -7.11 18.84
CA GLU A 128 -4.23 -8.21 19.78
C GLU A 128 -2.90 -8.87 20.18
N LEU A 129 -1.98 -9.05 19.24
CA LEU A 129 -0.65 -9.56 19.52
C LEU A 129 0.17 -8.62 20.42
N ASP A 130 0.03 -7.30 20.25
CA ASP A 130 0.64 -6.32 21.15
C ASP A 130 0.02 -6.38 22.57
N GLU A 131 -1.28 -6.62 22.68
CA GLU A 131 -1.98 -6.81 23.97
C GLU A 131 -1.51 -8.10 24.67
N VAL A 132 -1.31 -9.19 23.93
CA VAL A 132 -0.69 -10.42 24.46
C VAL A 132 0.75 -10.15 24.92
N GLN A 133 1.54 -9.43 24.12
CA GLN A 133 2.92 -9.08 24.48
C GLN A 133 3.00 -8.26 25.77
N SER A 134 2.05 -7.34 25.98
CA SER A 134 1.96 -6.49 27.17
C SER A 134 1.33 -7.20 28.39
N GLY A 135 0.85 -8.44 28.24
CA GLY A 135 0.18 -9.21 29.27
C GLY A 135 -1.26 -8.75 29.57
N GLN A 136 -1.87 -8.01 28.66
CA GLN A 136 -3.26 -7.53 28.76
C GLN A 136 -4.27 -8.56 28.22
N ALA A 137 -3.84 -9.47 27.36
CA ALA A 137 -4.66 -10.55 26.81
C ALA A 137 -3.97 -11.91 26.98
N ASP A 138 -4.78 -12.98 27.11
CA ASP A 138 -4.29 -14.36 27.13
C ASP A 138 -4.11 -14.86 25.70
N TRP A 139 -2.91 -15.38 25.40
CA TRP A 139 -2.59 -15.83 24.05
C TRP A 139 -3.39 -17.06 23.61
N VAL A 140 -3.80 -17.93 24.54
CA VAL A 140 -4.59 -19.13 24.22
C VAL A 140 -6.01 -18.73 23.84
N GLU A 141 -6.61 -17.80 24.57
CA GLU A 141 -7.94 -17.27 24.30
C GLU A 141 -7.95 -16.54 22.94
N THR A 142 -6.99 -15.66 22.70
CA THR A 142 -6.83 -14.96 21.41
C THR A 142 -6.71 -15.94 20.24
N LEU A 143 -5.93 -17.02 20.39
CA LEU A 143 -5.81 -18.04 19.35
C LEU A 143 -7.10 -18.84 19.14
N HIS A 144 -7.85 -19.17 20.21
CA HIS A 144 -9.13 -19.85 20.10
C HIS A 144 -10.14 -19.04 19.32
N ASP A 145 -10.28 -17.77 19.65
CA ASP A 145 -11.22 -16.87 19.00
C ASP A 145 -10.93 -16.73 17.50
N PHE A 146 -9.66 -16.58 17.15
CA PHE A 146 -9.25 -16.57 15.74
C PHE A 146 -9.52 -17.90 15.04
N TYR A 147 -9.12 -19.02 15.67
CA TYR A 147 -9.10 -20.32 15.01
C TYR A 147 -10.49 -20.88 14.77
N ASP A 148 -11.44 -20.65 15.66
CA ASP A 148 -12.80 -21.19 15.55
C ASP A 148 -13.51 -20.69 14.29
N ASP A 149 -13.39 -19.42 13.95
CA ASP A 149 -13.98 -18.85 12.75
C ASP A 149 -13.17 -19.16 11.49
N PHE A 150 -11.84 -19.18 11.61
CA PHE A 150 -10.97 -19.62 10.55
C PHE A 150 -11.25 -21.05 10.10
N ASP A 151 -11.36 -22.01 11.04
CA ASP A 151 -11.59 -23.43 10.76
C ASP A 151 -12.93 -23.67 10.03
N LYS A 152 -13.99 -22.96 10.43
CA LYS A 152 -15.29 -22.99 9.73
C LYS A 152 -15.16 -22.54 8.29
N THR A 153 -14.49 -21.40 8.09
CA THR A 153 -14.28 -20.81 6.76
C THR A 153 -13.39 -21.72 5.90
N LEU A 154 -12.34 -22.28 6.48
CA LEU A 154 -11.45 -23.21 5.79
C LEU A 154 -12.15 -24.49 5.36
N LYS A 155 -12.98 -25.08 6.21
CA LYS A 155 -13.78 -26.29 5.88
C LYS A 155 -14.74 -26.01 4.74
N LYS A 156 -15.38 -24.83 4.73
CA LYS A 156 -16.25 -24.39 3.63
C LYS A 156 -15.46 -24.22 2.35
N ALA A 157 -14.34 -23.49 2.39
CA ALA A 157 -13.49 -23.24 1.22
C ALA A 157 -12.96 -24.56 0.62
N LYS A 158 -12.54 -25.54 1.46
CA LYS A 158 -12.08 -26.85 0.98
C LYS A 158 -13.16 -27.60 0.22
N LYS A 159 -14.42 -27.59 0.68
CA LYS A 159 -15.52 -28.25 -0.01
C LYS A 159 -15.86 -27.59 -1.36
N GLU A 160 -15.81 -26.28 -1.42
CA GLU A 160 -16.14 -25.50 -2.61
C GLU A 160 -15.03 -25.49 -3.65
N MET A 161 -13.79 -25.76 -3.23
CA MET A 161 -12.61 -25.82 -4.11
C MET A 161 -12.25 -27.26 -4.55
N ASP A 162 -12.97 -28.27 -4.08
CA ASP A 162 -12.69 -29.64 -4.47
C ASP A 162 -12.91 -29.82 -5.98
N GLY A 163 -11.81 -30.18 -6.69
CA GLY A 163 -11.80 -30.31 -8.14
C GLY A 163 -11.67 -29.03 -8.96
N VAL A 164 -11.59 -27.86 -8.34
CA VAL A 164 -11.36 -26.57 -9.03
C VAL A 164 -9.92 -26.47 -9.51
N LYS A 165 -9.72 -26.31 -10.83
CA LYS A 165 -8.43 -26.03 -11.44
C LYS A 165 -8.39 -24.58 -11.85
N ILE A 166 -7.39 -23.85 -11.39
CA ILE A 166 -7.11 -22.49 -11.82
C ILE A 166 -6.29 -22.59 -13.11
N GLN A 167 -6.82 -22.07 -14.21
CA GLN A 167 -6.08 -21.90 -15.45
C GLN A 167 -5.57 -20.45 -15.48
N LEU A 168 -4.27 -20.29 -15.61
CA LEU A 168 -3.66 -19.01 -15.97
C LEU A 168 -3.72 -18.90 -17.50
N GLU A 169 -4.13 -17.77 -18.03
CA GLU A 169 -4.01 -17.49 -19.45
C GLU A 169 -2.52 -17.40 -19.78
N GLU A 170 -2.05 -18.26 -20.68
CA GLU A 170 -0.68 -18.15 -21.19
C GLU A 170 -0.60 -16.83 -21.98
N ASP A 171 0.26 -15.90 -21.54
CA ASP A 171 0.59 -14.71 -22.32
C ASP A 171 1.01 -15.15 -23.72
N LYS A 172 0.13 -14.94 -24.68
CA LYS A 172 0.50 -15.01 -26.09
C LYS A 172 1.34 -13.78 -26.39
N THR A 173 2.62 -13.87 -26.11
CA THR A 173 3.62 -12.96 -26.66
C THR A 173 3.69 -13.24 -28.16
N ASP A 174 3.05 -12.37 -28.96
CA ASP A 174 3.36 -12.18 -30.37
C ASP A 174 4.58 -11.26 -30.51
#